data_18f3bcbdcf9eb1c5477810ad4d5ffd31
#
_entry.id   18f3bcbdcf9eb1c5477810ad4d5ffd31
#
_cell.length_a   1.000
_cell.length_b   1.000
_cell.length_c   1.000
_cell.angle_alpha   90.00
_cell.angle_beta   90.00
_cell.angle_gamma   90.00
#
_symmetry.space_group_name_H-M   'P 1'
#
loop_
_entity.id
_entity.type
_entity.pdbx_description
1 polymer ?
#
loop_
_entity_poly.entity_id
_entity_poly.type
_entity_poly.pdbx_seq_one_letter_code
_entity_poly.pdbx_strand_id
1 'polypeptide(L)'
;MKRLLAYIAALGALIIVVSSCDVVNKTLKTNDPQYAYEQALILYEQGKWKQASDIFTACRHIYVGSPREDSLTFYNARCQFKDRNYGDAATMLDEFRRKFGRSPFIEDAEGMYALCHYYMSPEPERDQTVTTQAIIAITEFMSRYPESDKLPEFEEMLTTLSERLME
;
A
#
# COMPACT_ATOMS: atom_id res chain seq x y z
N MET A 1 -12.07 -24.96 32.91
CA MET A 1 -12.75 -24.06 31.99
C MET A 1 -11.79 -23.09 31.28
N LYS A 2 -10.94 -22.29 31.96
CA LYS A 2 -10.04 -21.32 31.31
C LYS A 2 -9.04 -21.94 30.31
N ARG A 3 -8.50 -23.14 30.59
CA ARG A 3 -7.57 -23.86 29.69
C ARG A 3 -8.27 -24.40 28.44
N LEU A 4 -9.53 -24.83 28.55
CA LEU A 4 -10.32 -25.30 27.41
C LEU A 4 -10.68 -24.15 26.45
N LEU A 5 -11.03 -22.97 26.97
CA LEU A 5 -11.25 -21.77 26.19
C LEU A 5 -9.98 -21.30 25.46
N ALA A 6 -8.80 -21.40 26.08
CA ALA A 6 -7.53 -21.08 25.43
C ALA A 6 -7.20 -22.05 24.27
N TYR A 7 -7.50 -23.33 24.39
CA TYR A 7 -7.32 -24.31 23.31
C TYR A 7 -8.31 -24.07 22.15
N ILE A 8 -9.56 -23.73 22.45
CA ILE A 8 -10.56 -23.39 21.41
C ILE A 8 -10.16 -22.11 20.68
N ALA A 9 -9.67 -21.08 21.37
CA ALA A 9 -9.17 -19.86 20.77
C ALA A 9 -7.91 -20.10 19.90
N ALA A 10 -6.99 -20.94 20.37
CA ALA A 10 -5.77 -21.32 19.61
C ALA A 10 -6.12 -22.16 18.36
N LEU A 11 -7.08 -23.08 18.47
CA LEU A 11 -7.54 -23.88 17.34
C LEU A 11 -8.29 -23.04 16.31
N GLY A 12 -9.11 -22.07 16.75
CA GLY A 12 -9.79 -21.10 15.89
C GLY A 12 -8.82 -20.23 15.11
N ALA A 13 -7.75 -19.74 15.76
CA ALA A 13 -6.69 -18.95 15.11
C ALA A 13 -5.92 -19.77 14.04
N LEU A 14 -5.67 -21.06 14.31
CA LEU A 14 -4.98 -21.95 13.39
C LEU A 14 -5.79 -22.24 12.11
N ILE A 15 -7.12 -22.36 12.23
CA ILE A 15 -8.01 -22.62 11.08
C ILE A 15 -8.06 -21.40 10.12
N ILE A 16 -7.97 -20.18 10.65
CA ILE A 16 -7.99 -18.95 9.84
C ILE A 16 -6.74 -18.85 8.96
N VAL A 17 -5.58 -19.27 9.46
CA VAL A 17 -4.30 -19.19 8.72
C VAL A 17 -4.25 -20.19 7.55
N VAL A 18 -4.80 -21.39 7.71
CA VAL A 18 -4.79 -22.43 6.65
C VAL A 18 -5.74 -22.06 5.50
N SER A 19 -6.87 -21.40 5.80
CA SER A 19 -7.85 -20.96 4.80
C SER A 19 -7.32 -19.84 3.88
N SER A 20 -6.31 -19.10 4.34
CA SER A 20 -5.77 -17.92 3.67
C SER A 20 -4.94 -18.25 2.42
N CYS A 21 -4.07 -19.26 2.48
CA CYS A 21 -3.25 -19.69 1.34
C CYS A 21 -4.06 -20.42 0.26
N ASP A 22 -5.18 -21.01 0.62
CA ASP A 22 -5.99 -21.82 -0.31
C ASP A 22 -6.70 -20.92 -1.35
N VAL A 23 -7.18 -19.74 -0.94
CA VAL A 23 -7.87 -18.80 -1.85
C VAL A 23 -6.94 -18.28 -2.94
N VAL A 24 -5.72 -17.84 -2.60
CA VAL A 24 -4.74 -17.35 -3.57
C VAL A 24 -4.37 -18.47 -4.57
N ASN A 25 -3.99 -19.64 -4.06
CA ASN A 25 -3.62 -20.78 -4.91
C ASN A 25 -4.77 -21.23 -5.81
N LYS A 26 -6.01 -21.25 -5.31
CA LYS A 26 -7.19 -21.62 -6.08
C LYS A 26 -7.44 -20.60 -7.21
N THR A 27 -7.33 -19.32 -6.91
CA THR A 27 -7.50 -18.24 -7.88
C THR A 27 -6.46 -18.33 -9.00
N LEU A 28 -5.18 -18.51 -8.65
CA LEU A 28 -4.09 -18.59 -9.63
C LEU A 28 -4.13 -19.87 -10.49
N LYS A 29 -4.72 -20.96 -10.00
CA LYS A 29 -4.90 -22.20 -10.76
C LYS A 29 -5.96 -22.13 -11.86
N THR A 30 -6.83 -21.12 -11.85
CA THR A 30 -7.88 -20.96 -12.88
C THR A 30 -7.32 -20.59 -14.25
N ASN A 31 -6.07 -20.09 -14.34
CA ASN A 31 -5.48 -19.55 -15.56
C ASN A 31 -6.34 -18.46 -16.25
N ASP A 32 -7.23 -17.83 -15.51
CA ASP A 32 -8.06 -16.71 -15.95
C ASP A 32 -7.57 -15.40 -15.30
N PRO A 33 -6.83 -14.55 -16.03
CA PRO A 33 -6.31 -13.31 -15.51
C PRO A 33 -7.40 -12.34 -15.07
N GLN A 34 -8.51 -12.28 -15.81
CA GLN A 34 -9.64 -11.42 -15.49
C GLN A 34 -10.26 -11.81 -14.15
N TYR A 35 -10.54 -13.10 -13.98
CA TYR A 35 -11.04 -13.62 -12.71
C TYR A 35 -10.07 -13.37 -11.57
N ALA A 36 -8.76 -13.58 -11.79
CA ALA A 36 -7.74 -13.33 -10.77
C ALA A 36 -7.70 -11.85 -10.35
N TYR A 37 -7.75 -10.92 -11.29
CA TYR A 37 -7.81 -9.49 -11.01
C TYR A 37 -9.04 -9.11 -10.19
N GLU A 38 -10.23 -9.62 -10.56
CA GLU A 38 -11.47 -9.36 -9.83
C GLU A 38 -11.44 -9.93 -8.40
N GLN A 39 -10.89 -11.14 -8.23
CA GLN A 39 -10.72 -11.74 -6.90
C GLN A 39 -9.73 -10.94 -6.04
N ALA A 40 -8.66 -10.40 -6.63
CA ALA A 40 -7.74 -9.53 -5.90
C ALA A 40 -8.42 -8.25 -5.41
N LEU A 41 -9.27 -7.62 -6.23
CA LEU A 41 -10.07 -6.47 -5.80
C LEU A 41 -11.04 -6.82 -4.67
N ILE A 42 -11.73 -7.96 -4.76
CA ILE A 42 -12.64 -8.43 -3.69
C ILE A 42 -11.87 -8.64 -2.38
N LEU A 43 -10.70 -9.26 -2.43
CA LEU A 43 -9.84 -9.44 -1.25
C LEU A 43 -9.34 -8.12 -0.68
N TYR A 44 -9.01 -7.16 -1.56
CA TYR A 44 -8.64 -5.81 -1.16
C TYR A 44 -9.77 -5.12 -0.36
N GLU A 45 -11.01 -5.15 -0.87
CA GLU A 45 -12.18 -4.58 -0.19
C GLU A 45 -12.51 -5.28 1.14
N GLN A 46 -12.16 -6.58 1.26
CA GLN A 46 -12.27 -7.33 2.51
C GLN A 46 -11.16 -7.05 3.52
N GLY A 47 -10.21 -6.16 3.21
CA GLY A 47 -9.05 -5.88 4.07
C GLY A 47 -7.99 -6.99 4.08
N LYS A 48 -8.06 -7.94 3.16
CA LYS A 48 -7.11 -9.05 3.01
C LYS A 48 -5.96 -8.64 2.09
N TRP A 49 -5.28 -7.55 2.46
CA TRP A 49 -4.35 -6.84 1.58
C TRP A 49 -3.16 -7.69 1.12
N LYS A 50 -2.61 -8.51 2.02
CA LYS A 50 -1.51 -9.41 1.64
C LYS A 50 -1.93 -10.39 0.53
N GLN A 51 -3.10 -11.02 0.66
CA GLN A 51 -3.62 -11.96 -0.33
C GLN A 51 -3.92 -11.28 -1.67
N ALA A 52 -4.51 -10.08 -1.62
CA ALA A 52 -4.76 -9.27 -2.82
C ALA A 52 -3.45 -8.94 -3.53
N SER A 53 -2.43 -8.51 -2.80
CA SER A 53 -1.10 -8.20 -3.33
C SER A 53 -0.43 -9.42 -3.96
N ASP A 54 -0.53 -10.60 -3.33
CA ASP A 54 0.02 -11.86 -3.86
C ASP A 54 -0.57 -12.18 -5.25
N ILE A 55 -1.90 -12.00 -5.41
CA ILE A 55 -2.58 -12.22 -6.70
C ILE A 55 -2.20 -11.15 -7.72
N PHE A 56 -2.23 -9.85 -7.35
CA PHE A 56 -1.83 -8.77 -8.25
C PHE A 56 -0.40 -8.95 -8.76
N THR A 57 0.52 -9.34 -7.88
CA THR A 57 1.92 -9.60 -8.22
C THR A 57 2.04 -10.77 -9.20
N ALA A 58 1.33 -11.87 -8.95
CA ALA A 58 1.35 -13.04 -9.82
C ALA A 58 0.80 -12.74 -11.22
N CYS A 59 -0.22 -11.87 -11.33
CA CYS A 59 -0.86 -11.52 -12.60
C CYS A 59 -0.16 -10.36 -13.34
N ARG A 60 0.76 -9.63 -12.70
CA ARG A 60 1.37 -8.40 -13.24
C ARG A 60 1.89 -8.57 -14.66
N HIS A 61 2.60 -9.66 -14.92
CA HIS A 61 3.24 -9.91 -16.22
C HIS A 61 2.24 -10.03 -17.39
N ILE A 62 1.00 -10.44 -17.12
CA ILE A 62 -0.05 -10.61 -18.13
C ILE A 62 -0.65 -9.26 -18.52
N TYR A 63 -0.63 -8.28 -17.60
CA TYR A 63 -1.25 -6.98 -17.79
C TYR A 63 -0.29 -5.91 -18.34
N VAL A 64 0.99 -6.25 -18.57
CA VAL A 64 1.97 -5.32 -19.15
C VAL A 64 1.48 -4.82 -20.52
N GLY A 65 1.39 -3.49 -20.68
CA GLY A 65 0.90 -2.83 -21.89
C GLY A 65 -0.63 -2.85 -22.07
N SER A 66 -1.38 -3.45 -21.13
CA SER A 66 -2.85 -3.43 -21.17
C SER A 66 -3.43 -2.16 -20.55
N PRO A 67 -4.69 -1.79 -20.89
CA PRO A 67 -5.40 -0.66 -20.26
C PRO A 67 -5.60 -0.79 -18.75
N ARG A 68 -5.32 -1.95 -18.16
CA ARG A 68 -5.47 -2.21 -16.71
C ARG A 68 -4.13 -2.30 -15.97
N GLU A 69 -3.02 -2.08 -16.67
CA GLU A 69 -1.72 -2.17 -16.02
C GLU A 69 -1.55 -1.13 -14.91
N ASP A 70 -2.04 0.09 -15.12
CA ASP A 70 -1.99 1.15 -14.13
C ASP A 70 -2.83 0.83 -12.90
N SER A 71 -4.09 0.43 -13.07
CA SER A 71 -4.97 0.09 -11.95
C SER A 71 -4.44 -1.11 -11.15
N LEU A 72 -3.96 -2.17 -11.81
CA LEU A 72 -3.35 -3.32 -11.14
C LEU A 72 -2.12 -2.90 -10.32
N THR A 73 -1.24 -2.09 -10.92
CA THR A 73 -0.02 -1.62 -10.25
C THR A 73 -0.34 -0.72 -9.07
N PHE A 74 -1.32 0.18 -9.22
CA PHE A 74 -1.77 1.06 -8.16
C PHE A 74 -2.38 0.28 -6.98
N TYR A 75 -3.33 -0.63 -7.23
CA TYR A 75 -3.95 -1.40 -6.16
C TYR A 75 -2.96 -2.32 -5.46
N ASN A 76 -1.97 -2.87 -6.17
CA ASN A 76 -0.91 -3.65 -5.55
C ASN A 76 -0.06 -2.81 -4.59
N ALA A 77 0.38 -1.61 -5.01
CA ALA A 77 1.08 -0.67 -4.14
C ALA A 77 0.23 -0.25 -2.94
N ARG A 78 -1.07 -0.02 -3.17
CA ARG A 78 -2.03 0.33 -2.11
C ARG A 78 -2.24 -0.80 -1.11
N CYS A 79 -2.16 -2.06 -1.54
CA CYS A 79 -2.15 -3.22 -0.62
C CYS A 79 -0.93 -3.17 0.32
N GLN A 80 0.27 -2.93 -0.21
CA GLN A 80 1.47 -2.80 0.61
C GLN A 80 1.35 -1.65 1.61
N PHE A 81 0.83 -0.50 1.18
CA PHE A 81 0.58 0.64 2.06
C PHE A 81 -0.39 0.29 3.20
N LYS A 82 -1.52 -0.35 2.88
CA LYS A 82 -2.53 -0.78 3.87
C LYS A 82 -2.00 -1.82 4.84
N ASP A 83 -1.10 -2.69 4.39
CA ASP A 83 -0.40 -3.68 5.22
C ASP A 83 0.80 -3.09 6.00
N ARG A 84 0.98 -1.76 5.93
CA ARG A 84 2.06 -0.98 6.58
C ARG A 84 3.47 -1.32 6.08
N ASN A 85 3.60 -1.95 4.94
CA ASN A 85 4.88 -2.19 4.26
C ASN A 85 5.28 -0.92 3.49
N TYR A 86 5.53 0.17 4.23
CA TYR A 86 5.71 1.50 3.63
C TYR A 86 6.92 1.59 2.70
N GLY A 87 8.00 0.85 2.96
CA GLY A 87 9.18 0.80 2.10
C GLY A 87 8.88 0.20 0.72
N ASP A 88 8.20 -0.95 0.69
CA ASP A 88 7.79 -1.60 -0.56
C ASP A 88 6.73 -0.75 -1.29
N ALA A 89 5.77 -0.21 -0.54
CA ALA A 89 4.77 0.69 -1.09
C ALA A 89 5.41 1.93 -1.74
N ALA A 90 6.36 2.59 -1.08
CA ALA A 90 7.06 3.76 -1.62
C ALA A 90 7.80 3.42 -2.92
N THR A 91 8.49 2.28 -2.97
CA THR A 91 9.19 1.82 -4.18
C THR A 91 8.21 1.60 -5.34
N MET A 92 7.11 0.90 -5.09
CA MET A 92 6.08 0.63 -6.11
C MET A 92 5.37 1.90 -6.57
N LEU A 93 5.10 2.84 -5.66
CA LEU A 93 4.48 4.13 -5.98
C LEU A 93 5.42 5.05 -6.75
N ASP A 94 6.73 5.02 -6.47
CA ASP A 94 7.72 5.76 -7.25
C ASP A 94 7.83 5.22 -8.69
N GLU A 95 7.82 3.90 -8.88
CA GLU A 95 7.72 3.28 -10.21
C GLU A 95 6.41 3.68 -10.92
N PHE A 96 5.28 3.65 -10.18
CA PHE A 96 3.99 4.03 -10.72
C PHE A 96 3.96 5.46 -11.25
N ARG A 97 4.40 6.43 -10.45
CA ARG A 97 4.37 7.85 -10.83
C ARG A 97 5.29 8.16 -12.02
N ARG A 98 6.39 7.42 -12.18
CA ARG A 98 7.28 7.55 -13.34
C ARG A 98 6.67 6.97 -14.63
N LYS A 99 5.96 5.86 -14.51
CA LYS A 99 5.40 5.14 -15.67
C LYS A 99 4.02 5.64 -16.06
N PHE A 100 3.18 5.98 -15.10
CA PHE A 100 1.76 6.25 -15.29
C PHE A 100 1.36 7.70 -14.92
N GLY A 101 2.17 8.68 -15.25
CA GLY A 101 1.95 10.09 -14.92
C GLY A 101 0.67 10.72 -15.48
N ARG A 102 -0.11 9.99 -16.30
CA ARG A 102 -1.43 10.41 -16.81
C ARG A 102 -2.57 9.50 -16.32
N SER A 103 -2.29 8.59 -15.42
CA SER A 103 -3.31 7.71 -14.84
C SER A 103 -4.28 8.52 -13.97
N PRO A 104 -5.57 8.13 -13.92
CA PRO A 104 -6.51 8.72 -12.97
C PRO A 104 -6.12 8.50 -11.51
N PHE A 105 -5.21 7.56 -11.23
CA PHE A 105 -4.71 7.27 -9.90
C PHE A 105 -3.45 8.07 -9.51
N ILE A 106 -2.97 8.99 -10.37
CA ILE A 106 -1.65 9.62 -10.17
C ILE A 106 -1.62 10.50 -8.92
N GLU A 107 -2.67 11.29 -8.66
CA GLU A 107 -2.73 12.11 -7.45
C GLU A 107 -2.75 11.26 -6.18
N ASP A 108 -3.57 10.21 -6.15
CA ASP A 108 -3.59 9.28 -5.00
C ASP A 108 -2.25 8.57 -4.80
N ALA A 109 -1.60 8.17 -5.89
CA ALA A 109 -0.29 7.51 -5.84
C ALA A 109 0.80 8.44 -5.29
N GLU A 110 0.83 9.69 -5.71
CA GLU A 110 1.79 10.69 -5.22
C GLU A 110 1.51 11.06 -3.76
N GLY A 111 0.24 11.22 -3.37
CA GLY A 111 -0.12 11.42 -1.98
C GLY A 111 0.28 10.24 -1.09
N MET A 112 0.01 9.01 -1.53
CA MET A 112 0.43 7.81 -0.79
C MET A 112 1.95 7.65 -0.73
N TYR A 113 2.68 8.06 -1.77
CA TYR A 113 4.14 8.08 -1.76
C TYR A 113 4.68 9.01 -0.65
N ALA A 114 4.12 10.21 -0.55
CA ALA A 114 4.46 11.15 0.52
C ALA A 114 4.13 10.58 1.91
N LEU A 115 2.95 9.95 2.08
CA LEU A 115 2.55 9.28 3.32
C LEU A 115 3.50 8.13 3.69
N CYS A 116 3.99 7.34 2.72
CA CYS A 116 4.98 6.30 3.02
C CYS A 116 6.23 6.88 3.68
N HIS A 117 6.79 7.96 3.14
CA HIS A 117 7.96 8.61 3.72
C HIS A 117 7.65 9.21 5.10
N TYR A 118 6.46 9.81 5.29
CA TYR A 118 6.03 10.29 6.60
C TYR A 118 6.01 9.17 7.65
N TYR A 119 5.39 8.03 7.34
CA TYR A 119 5.31 6.90 8.27
C TYR A 119 6.64 6.17 8.50
N MET A 120 7.59 6.30 7.59
CA MET A 120 8.96 5.79 7.77
C MET A 120 9.89 6.77 8.49
N SER A 121 9.48 8.05 8.67
CA SER A 121 10.27 9.06 9.37
C SER A 121 10.50 8.63 10.82
N PRO A 122 11.76 8.55 11.27
CA PRO A 122 12.09 8.11 12.62
C PRO A 122 11.88 9.21 13.66
N GLU A 123 12.07 8.85 14.93
CA GLU A 123 12.15 9.81 16.04
C GLU A 123 13.37 10.74 15.87
N PRO A 124 13.37 11.95 16.52
CA PRO A 124 14.36 13.01 16.31
C PRO A 124 15.82 12.58 16.49
N GLU A 125 16.10 11.69 17.44
CA GLU A 125 17.45 11.25 17.81
C GLU A 125 18.14 10.33 16.77
N ARG A 126 17.44 10.00 15.66
CA ARG A 126 17.92 9.11 14.61
C ARG A 126 18.33 9.86 13.35
N ASP A 127 18.87 9.11 12.37
CA ASP A 127 19.17 9.66 11.05
C ASP A 127 17.91 10.24 10.39
N GLN A 128 17.92 11.55 10.17
CA GLN A 128 16.79 12.32 9.66
C GLN A 128 16.71 12.37 8.11
N THR A 129 17.48 11.51 7.42
CA THR A 129 17.44 11.45 5.93
C THR A 129 16.02 11.14 5.42
N VAL A 130 15.33 10.20 6.07
CA VAL A 130 13.95 9.82 5.68
C VAL A 130 12.97 10.95 6.00
N THR A 131 13.17 11.68 7.10
CA THR A 131 12.36 12.85 7.46
C THR A 131 12.49 13.95 6.40
N THR A 132 13.70 14.22 5.95
CA THR A 132 13.95 15.18 4.86
C THR A 132 13.26 14.73 3.56
N GLN A 133 13.32 13.44 3.22
CA GLN A 133 12.61 12.89 2.06
C GLN A 133 11.09 13.03 2.18
N ALA A 134 10.53 12.84 3.37
CA ALA A 134 9.11 13.04 3.63
C ALA A 134 8.69 14.49 3.40
N ILE A 135 9.47 15.47 3.92
CA ILE A 135 9.21 16.90 3.71
C ILE A 135 9.22 17.24 2.21
N ILE A 136 10.22 16.74 1.48
CA ILE A 136 10.32 16.96 0.02
C ILE A 136 9.09 16.40 -0.68
N ALA A 137 8.74 15.13 -0.43
CA ALA A 137 7.64 14.47 -1.10
C ALA A 137 6.28 15.15 -0.81
N ILE A 138 6.03 15.57 0.43
CA ILE A 138 4.81 16.31 0.80
C ILE A 138 4.78 17.68 0.10
N THR A 139 5.89 18.43 0.13
CA THR A 139 5.96 19.75 -0.49
C THR A 139 5.77 19.67 -2.01
N GLU A 140 6.34 18.67 -2.67
CA GLU A 140 6.13 18.41 -4.10
C GLU A 140 4.66 18.10 -4.41
N PHE A 141 4.02 17.26 -3.59
CA PHE A 141 2.60 16.94 -3.73
C PHE A 141 1.73 18.19 -3.61
N MET A 142 1.91 18.98 -2.54
CA MET A 142 1.13 20.21 -2.30
C MET A 142 1.32 21.24 -3.43
N SER A 143 2.54 21.36 -3.96
CA SER A 143 2.82 22.24 -5.09
C SER A 143 2.13 21.80 -6.38
N ARG A 144 2.03 20.49 -6.60
CA ARG A 144 1.44 19.90 -7.81
C ARG A 144 -0.08 19.85 -7.77
N TYR A 145 -0.66 19.69 -6.59
CA TYR A 145 -2.10 19.53 -6.36
C TYR A 145 -2.64 20.56 -5.35
N PRO A 146 -2.63 21.87 -5.71
CA PRO A 146 -3.03 22.93 -4.78
C PRO A 146 -4.53 22.93 -4.42
N GLU A 147 -5.34 22.13 -5.12
CA GLU A 147 -6.78 21.96 -4.88
C GLU A 147 -7.12 20.63 -4.20
N SER A 148 -6.10 19.85 -3.79
CA SER A 148 -6.31 18.52 -3.19
C SER A 148 -6.95 18.63 -1.81
N ASP A 149 -7.89 17.74 -1.51
CA ASP A 149 -8.51 17.60 -0.20
C ASP A 149 -7.55 17.09 0.89
N LYS A 150 -6.37 16.61 0.50
CA LYS A 150 -5.31 16.10 1.39
C LYS A 150 -4.43 17.23 1.98
N LEU A 151 -4.54 18.46 1.48
CA LEU A 151 -3.65 19.57 1.89
C LEU A 151 -3.66 19.84 3.41
N PRO A 152 -4.83 19.91 4.09
CA PRO A 152 -4.84 20.19 5.53
C PRO A 152 -4.09 19.13 6.34
N GLU A 153 -4.21 17.85 5.98
CA GLU A 153 -3.49 16.75 6.62
C GLU A 153 -1.97 16.86 6.39
N PHE A 154 -1.57 17.21 5.17
CA PHE A 154 -0.16 17.36 4.81
C PHE A 154 0.52 18.57 5.44
N GLU A 155 -0.21 19.67 5.64
CA GLU A 155 0.28 20.85 6.40
C GLU A 155 0.59 20.49 7.86
N GLU A 156 -0.29 19.71 8.51
CA GLU A 156 -0.07 19.21 9.87
C GLU A 156 1.16 18.28 9.94
N MET A 157 1.28 17.38 8.94
CA MET A 157 2.43 16.47 8.83
C MET A 157 3.75 17.24 8.64
N LEU A 158 3.79 18.29 7.82
CA LEU A 158 4.97 19.13 7.64
C LEU A 158 5.38 19.81 8.94
N THR A 159 4.42 20.29 9.73
CA THR A 159 4.70 20.88 11.04
C THR A 159 5.38 19.85 11.94
N THR A 160 4.80 18.65 12.05
CA THR A 160 5.36 17.55 12.86
C THR A 160 6.77 17.16 12.42
N LEU A 161 7.00 17.05 11.10
CA LEU A 161 8.32 16.69 10.55
C LEU A 161 9.35 17.78 10.80
N SER A 162 8.94 19.04 10.72
CA SER A 162 9.82 20.18 10.98
C SER A 162 10.26 20.24 12.45
N GLU A 163 9.37 19.93 13.38
CA GLU A 163 9.67 19.81 14.81
C GLU A 163 10.70 18.70 15.04
N ARG A 164 10.54 17.52 14.41
CA ARG A 164 11.51 16.41 14.52
C ARG A 164 12.93 16.77 14.05
N LEU A 165 13.05 17.69 13.09
CA LEU A 165 14.37 18.16 12.61
C LEU A 165 15.03 19.19 13.53
N MET A 166 14.25 19.84 14.39
CA MET A 166 14.76 20.89 15.30
C MET A 166 15.16 20.38 16.69
N GLU A 167 14.71 19.19 17.06
CA GLU A 167 15.07 18.51 18.32
C GLU A 167 16.35 17.69 18.19
#